data_80c4a5f7f712bc75e4d45974b10c54ca
#
_entry.id   80c4a5f7f712bc75e4d45974b10c54ca
#
_cell.length_a   1.000
_cell.length_b   1.000
_cell.length_c   1.000
_cell.angle_alpha   90.00
_cell.angle_beta   90.00
_cell.angle_gamma   90.00
#
_symmetry.space_group_name_H-M   'P 1'
#
loop_
_entity.id
_entity.type
_entity.pdbx_description
1 polymer ?
#
loop_
_entity_poly.entity_id
_entity_poly.type
_entity_poly.pdbx_seq_one_letter_code
_entity_poly.pdbx_strand_id
1 'polypeptide(L)'
;MTDYSIVHADDVDDVYAGTDVPGEFRPLGRALGLQQLGATLIRVPPHSDFEQGTGHYHEEIEELYLITRGTLTMRFGDEIVEVPAGSAVRVAPHTPRSHRNRGDETVEMWAVSRRLGRGDATKIDDFWEADPEAVQHRAP
;
A
#
# COMPACT_ATOMS: atom_id res chain seq x y z
N MET A 1 -2.60 -0.83 -32.92
CA MET A 1 -2.41 -0.41 -31.51
C MET A 1 -3.58 0.46 -31.11
N THR A 2 -4.20 0.15 -29.99
CA THR A 2 -5.28 0.99 -29.42
C THR A 2 -4.70 2.10 -28.58
N ASP A 3 -5.37 3.24 -28.58
CA ASP A 3 -4.95 4.39 -27.78
C ASP A 3 -5.41 4.29 -26.33
N TYR A 4 -6.15 3.27 -25.97
CA TYR A 4 -6.62 3.03 -24.60
C TYR A 4 -6.65 1.54 -24.29
N SER A 5 -6.68 1.24 -23.00
CA SER A 5 -6.89 -0.11 -22.48
C SER A 5 -7.75 -0.05 -21.23
N ILE A 6 -8.49 -1.09 -20.99
CA ILE A 6 -9.39 -1.20 -19.83
C ILE A 6 -9.18 -2.58 -19.21
N VAL A 7 -9.00 -2.61 -17.90
CA VAL A 7 -8.96 -3.86 -17.14
C VAL A 7 -9.70 -3.68 -15.83
N HIS A 8 -10.45 -4.70 -15.41
CA HIS A 8 -11.00 -4.72 -14.06
C HIS A 8 -9.94 -5.29 -13.12
N ALA A 9 -9.78 -4.68 -11.95
CA ALA A 9 -8.75 -5.09 -11.00
C ALA A 9 -8.87 -6.56 -10.59
N ASP A 10 -10.09 -7.08 -10.49
CA ASP A 10 -10.31 -8.48 -10.11
C ASP A 10 -9.84 -9.47 -11.18
N ASP A 11 -9.62 -9.02 -12.41
CA ASP A 11 -9.06 -9.83 -13.49
C ASP A 11 -7.54 -9.80 -13.55
N VAL A 12 -6.91 -9.03 -12.67
CA VAL A 12 -5.45 -8.97 -12.53
C VAL A 12 -5.02 -9.89 -11.38
N ASP A 13 -4.01 -10.72 -11.61
CA ASP A 13 -3.55 -11.67 -10.62
C ASP A 13 -3.05 -10.98 -9.35
N ASP A 14 -3.46 -11.53 -8.20
CA ASP A 14 -2.90 -11.18 -6.91
C ASP A 14 -1.56 -11.88 -6.75
N VAL A 15 -0.48 -11.09 -6.60
CA VAL A 15 0.89 -11.65 -6.50
C VAL A 15 1.12 -12.43 -5.20
N TYR A 16 0.25 -12.27 -4.20
CA TYR A 16 0.35 -12.98 -2.92
C TYR A 16 -0.68 -14.10 -2.77
N ALA A 17 -1.41 -14.44 -3.84
CA ALA A 17 -2.38 -15.53 -3.79
C ALA A 17 -1.70 -16.83 -3.37
N GLY A 18 -2.28 -17.52 -2.39
CA GLY A 18 -1.73 -18.78 -1.88
C GLY A 18 -0.55 -18.63 -0.93
N THR A 19 -0.20 -17.41 -0.53
CA THR A 19 0.83 -17.14 0.47
C THR A 19 0.21 -16.77 1.82
N ASP A 20 1.05 -16.60 2.84
CA ASP A 20 0.62 -16.18 4.19
C ASP A 20 0.38 -14.67 4.32
N VAL A 21 0.62 -13.89 3.28
CA VAL A 21 0.38 -12.44 3.32
C VAL A 21 -1.13 -12.19 3.39
N PRO A 22 -1.62 -11.47 4.41
CA PRO A 22 -3.04 -11.19 4.54
C PRO A 22 -3.43 -10.04 3.61
N GLY A 23 -4.15 -10.34 2.55
CA GLY A 23 -4.62 -9.33 1.62
C GLY A 23 -4.22 -9.60 0.18
N GLU A 24 -4.46 -8.60 -0.67
CA GLU A 24 -4.26 -8.72 -2.11
C GLU A 24 -3.38 -7.59 -2.62
N PHE A 25 -2.56 -7.91 -3.58
CA PHE A 25 -1.68 -6.96 -4.26
C PHE A 25 -1.78 -7.23 -5.77
N ARG A 26 -2.50 -6.38 -6.49
CA ARG A 26 -2.83 -6.56 -7.89
C ARG A 26 -2.20 -5.45 -8.73
N PRO A 27 -0.99 -5.66 -9.28
CA PRO A 27 -0.33 -4.64 -10.10
C PRO A 27 -1.00 -4.52 -11.47
N LEU A 28 -1.39 -3.31 -11.83
CA LEU A 28 -2.15 -3.03 -13.05
C LEU A 28 -1.29 -2.63 -14.25
N GLY A 29 -0.03 -2.31 -13.99
CA GLY A 29 0.84 -1.73 -15.02
C GLY A 29 0.96 -2.57 -16.28
N ARG A 30 1.27 -3.87 -16.12
CA ARG A 30 1.44 -4.78 -17.27
C ARG A 30 0.10 -5.00 -17.97
N ALA A 31 -0.95 -5.26 -17.20
CA ALA A 31 -2.28 -5.54 -17.77
C ALA A 31 -2.83 -4.37 -18.58
N LEU A 32 -2.57 -3.14 -18.15
CA LEU A 32 -2.97 -1.93 -18.86
C LEU A 32 -1.97 -1.48 -19.92
N GLY A 33 -0.73 -1.96 -19.88
CA GLY A 33 0.33 -1.47 -20.75
C GLY A 33 0.81 -0.08 -20.37
N LEU A 34 0.82 0.26 -19.07
CA LEU A 34 1.26 1.57 -18.60
C LEU A 34 2.74 1.79 -18.96
N GLN A 35 3.06 2.96 -19.48
CA GLN A 35 4.41 3.31 -19.88
C GLN A 35 5.13 4.21 -18.87
N GLN A 36 4.40 5.15 -18.28
CA GLN A 36 4.97 6.19 -17.43
C GLN A 36 4.57 6.04 -15.96
N LEU A 37 3.48 5.34 -15.68
CA LEU A 37 2.92 5.20 -14.35
C LEU A 37 3.00 3.76 -13.86
N GLY A 38 3.17 3.59 -12.55
CA GLY A 38 2.87 2.37 -11.84
C GLY A 38 1.57 2.54 -11.07
N ALA A 39 0.72 1.53 -11.08
CA ALA A 39 -0.54 1.54 -10.34
C ALA A 39 -0.83 0.14 -9.81
N THR A 40 -1.21 0.06 -8.55
CA THR A 40 -1.51 -1.21 -7.88
C THR A 40 -2.74 -1.06 -7.01
N LEU A 41 -3.65 -2.04 -7.09
CA LEU A 41 -4.73 -2.16 -6.12
C LEU A 41 -4.29 -3.05 -4.97
N ILE A 42 -4.47 -2.57 -3.75
CA ILE A 42 -4.17 -3.30 -2.52
C ILE A 42 -5.47 -3.39 -1.72
N ARG A 43 -5.83 -4.61 -1.30
CA ARG A 43 -6.93 -4.84 -0.35
C ARG A 43 -6.38 -5.45 0.91
N VAL A 44 -6.76 -4.89 2.05
CA VAL A 44 -6.29 -5.33 3.36
C VAL A 44 -7.50 -5.77 4.18
N PRO A 45 -7.61 -7.06 4.54
CA PRO A 45 -8.73 -7.56 5.32
C PRO A 45 -8.82 -6.88 6.68
N PRO A 46 -9.98 -6.95 7.37
CA PRO A 46 -10.12 -6.43 8.72
C PRO A 46 -9.07 -6.99 9.67
N HIS A 47 -8.62 -6.17 10.61
CA HIS A 47 -7.70 -6.57 11.69
C HIS A 47 -6.45 -7.29 11.18
N SER A 48 -5.86 -6.79 10.10
CA SER A 48 -4.68 -7.43 9.51
C SER A 48 -3.58 -6.43 9.19
N ASP A 49 -2.36 -6.96 9.12
CA ASP A 49 -1.15 -6.22 8.80
C ASP A 49 -0.56 -6.77 7.50
N PHE A 50 -0.88 -6.11 6.41
CA PHE A 50 -0.40 -6.52 5.09
C PHE A 50 1.12 -6.53 5.00
N GLU A 51 1.79 -5.57 5.61
CA GLU A 51 3.25 -5.45 5.57
C GLU A 51 3.96 -6.26 6.66
N GLN A 52 3.20 -6.95 7.51
CA GLN A 52 3.72 -7.91 8.49
C GLN A 52 4.80 -7.33 9.41
N GLY A 53 4.55 -6.14 9.95
CA GLY A 53 5.44 -5.44 10.89
C GLY A 53 6.52 -4.60 10.24
N THR A 54 6.66 -4.68 8.92
CA THR A 54 7.69 -3.91 8.22
C THR A 54 7.15 -2.57 7.73
N GLY A 55 8.06 -1.69 7.38
CA GLY A 55 7.80 -0.48 6.63
C GLY A 55 8.79 -0.36 5.50
N HIS A 56 8.74 0.73 4.78
CA HIS A 56 9.69 1.00 3.72
C HIS A 56 9.75 2.50 3.40
N TYR A 57 10.75 2.88 2.65
CA TYR A 57 10.80 4.18 1.98
C TYR A 57 11.31 3.99 0.55
N HIS A 58 10.99 4.93 -0.31
CA HIS A 58 11.53 5.00 -1.66
C HIS A 58 12.62 6.08 -1.74
N GLU A 59 13.64 5.83 -2.54
CA GLU A 59 14.74 6.79 -2.67
C GLU A 59 14.43 7.89 -3.68
N GLU A 60 13.70 7.60 -4.75
CA GLU A 60 13.42 8.53 -5.83
C GLU A 60 11.93 8.77 -6.07
N ILE A 61 11.08 7.83 -5.72
CA ILE A 61 9.66 7.86 -6.05
C ILE A 61 8.87 8.66 -5.02
N GLU A 62 8.09 9.62 -5.52
CA GLU A 62 6.94 10.17 -4.82
C GLU A 62 5.78 9.22 -5.05
N GLU A 63 5.06 8.83 -4.00
CA GLU A 63 3.96 7.89 -4.10
C GLU A 63 2.65 8.55 -3.72
N LEU A 64 1.58 8.22 -4.45
CA LEU A 64 0.22 8.64 -4.15
C LEU A 64 -0.59 7.42 -3.73
N TYR A 65 -1.21 7.49 -2.56
CA TYR A 65 -2.20 6.51 -2.13
C TYR A 65 -3.60 7.11 -2.18
N LEU A 66 -4.54 6.37 -2.74
CA LEU A 66 -5.96 6.73 -2.76
C LEU A 66 -6.70 5.65 -1.97
N ILE A 67 -7.37 6.04 -0.89
CA ILE A 67 -8.15 5.11 -0.06
C ILE A 67 -9.59 5.19 -0.56
N THR A 68 -10.11 4.06 -1.07
CA THR A 68 -11.43 4.00 -1.69
C THR A 68 -12.44 3.23 -0.86
N ARG A 69 -12.01 2.48 0.17
CA ARG A 69 -12.89 1.74 1.06
C ARG A 69 -12.23 1.56 2.42
N GLY A 70 -13.04 1.68 3.48
CA GLY A 70 -12.57 1.48 4.85
C GLY A 70 -11.75 2.63 5.38
N THR A 71 -11.05 2.41 6.49
CA THR A 71 -10.14 3.37 7.11
C THR A 71 -8.79 2.70 7.33
N LEU A 72 -7.77 3.24 6.69
CA LEU A 72 -6.41 2.72 6.79
C LEU A 72 -5.68 3.40 7.94
N THR A 73 -4.96 2.62 8.75
CA THR A 73 -4.04 3.17 9.74
C THR A 73 -2.66 3.24 9.11
N MET A 74 -2.11 4.44 8.98
CA MET A 74 -0.78 4.65 8.42
C MET A 74 0.18 5.17 9.48
N ARG A 75 1.43 4.78 9.35
CA ARG A 75 2.53 5.32 10.12
C ARG A 75 3.53 5.98 9.19
N PHE A 76 3.90 7.23 9.51
CA PHE A 76 4.93 8.00 8.81
C PHE A 76 6.00 8.40 9.83
N GLY A 77 7.20 7.80 9.75
CA GLY A 77 8.17 8.00 10.83
C GLY A 77 7.55 7.57 12.16
N ASP A 78 7.40 8.51 13.09
CA ASP A 78 6.80 8.26 14.41
C ASP A 78 5.32 8.66 14.49
N GLU A 79 4.75 9.20 13.43
CA GLU A 79 3.37 9.67 13.42
C GLU A 79 2.41 8.58 12.91
N ILE A 80 1.34 8.32 13.67
CA ILE A 80 0.28 7.39 13.30
C ILE A 80 -0.97 8.18 12.97
N VAL A 81 -1.53 7.92 11.80
CA VAL A 81 -2.67 8.67 11.24
C VAL A 81 -3.73 7.71 10.74
N GLU A 82 -5.00 8.01 11.06
CA GLU A 82 -6.15 7.31 10.48
C GLU A 82 -6.54 7.99 9.17
N VAL A 83 -6.66 7.20 8.10
CA VAL A 83 -6.92 7.71 6.75
C VAL A 83 -8.19 7.07 6.21
N PRO A 84 -9.32 7.79 6.23
CA PRO A 84 -10.59 7.22 5.79
C PRO A 84 -10.72 7.20 4.26
N ALA A 85 -11.68 6.40 3.77
CA ALA A 85 -12.05 6.37 2.37
C ALA A 85 -12.37 7.77 1.84
N GLY A 86 -11.95 8.04 0.61
CA GLY A 86 -12.07 9.36 0.00
C GLY A 86 -10.81 10.22 0.18
N SER A 87 -9.83 9.73 0.95
CA SER A 87 -8.58 10.46 1.18
C SER A 87 -7.55 10.15 0.11
N ALA A 88 -6.73 11.15 -0.21
CA ALA A 88 -5.53 11.00 -1.01
C ALA A 88 -4.32 11.35 -0.15
N VAL A 89 -3.28 10.53 -0.21
CA VAL A 89 -2.07 10.69 0.58
C VAL A 89 -0.87 10.78 -0.34
N ARG A 90 -0.10 11.87 -0.21
CA ARG A 90 1.19 12.01 -0.89
C ARG A 90 2.30 11.59 0.06
N VAL A 91 3.21 10.75 -0.40
CA VAL A 91 4.39 10.36 0.37
C VAL A 91 5.64 10.72 -0.43
N ALA A 92 6.45 11.64 0.11
CA ALA A 92 7.68 12.08 -0.52
C ALA A 92 8.75 10.99 -0.50
N PRO A 93 9.76 11.05 -1.39
CA PRO A 93 10.93 10.18 -1.29
C PRO A 93 11.57 10.27 0.10
N HIS A 94 12.21 9.19 0.54
CA HIS A 94 12.89 9.06 1.84
C HIS A 94 11.98 9.13 3.06
N THR A 95 10.66 9.09 2.88
CA THR A 95 9.71 9.09 3.99
C THR A 95 9.40 7.65 4.41
N PRO A 96 9.85 7.19 5.58
CA PRO A 96 9.49 5.87 6.09
C PRO A 96 7.99 5.78 6.35
N ARG A 97 7.34 4.72 5.86
CA ARG A 97 5.92 4.52 6.06
C ARG A 97 5.56 3.05 6.09
N SER A 98 4.41 2.79 6.68
CA SER A 98 3.75 1.50 6.67
C SER A 98 2.25 1.71 6.88
N HIS A 99 1.47 0.64 6.72
CA HIS A 99 0.04 0.70 6.93
C HIS A 99 -0.51 -0.60 7.51
N ARG A 100 -1.65 -0.50 8.18
CA ARG A 100 -2.40 -1.60 8.76
C ARG A 100 -3.89 -1.33 8.66
N ASN A 101 -4.68 -2.39 8.68
CA ASN A 101 -6.12 -2.27 8.85
C ASN A 101 -6.50 -2.71 10.27
N ARG A 102 -6.91 -1.76 11.10
CA ARG A 102 -7.36 -2.03 12.47
C ARG A 102 -8.87 -2.01 12.60
N GLY A 103 -9.57 -1.80 11.52
CA GLY A 103 -11.03 -1.71 11.51
C GLY A 103 -11.71 -3.02 11.16
N ASP A 104 -13.05 -2.98 11.13
CA ASP A 104 -13.91 -4.13 10.87
C ASP A 104 -14.28 -4.27 9.39
N GLU A 105 -13.90 -3.32 8.57
CA GLU A 105 -14.17 -3.32 7.13
C GLU A 105 -12.89 -3.51 6.35
N THR A 106 -12.94 -4.23 5.24
CA THR A 106 -11.81 -4.34 4.31
C THR A 106 -11.40 -2.95 3.84
N VAL A 107 -10.11 -2.66 3.87
CA VAL A 107 -9.55 -1.45 3.26
C VAL A 107 -9.23 -1.75 1.82
N GLU A 108 -9.62 -0.83 0.94
CA GLU A 108 -9.19 -0.82 -0.46
C GLU A 108 -8.40 0.47 -0.71
N MET A 109 -7.21 0.31 -1.24
CA MET A 109 -6.34 1.45 -1.56
C MET A 109 -5.66 1.23 -2.91
N TRP A 110 -5.36 2.35 -3.58
CA TRP A 110 -4.63 2.37 -4.83
C TRP A 110 -3.30 3.08 -4.60
N ALA A 111 -2.21 2.45 -5.02
CA ALA A 111 -0.88 3.05 -4.97
C ALA A 111 -0.48 3.43 -6.39
N VAL A 112 -0.14 4.70 -6.59
CA VAL A 112 0.20 5.25 -7.90
C VAL A 112 1.51 6.03 -7.80
N SER A 113 2.39 5.79 -8.73
CA SER A 113 3.67 6.51 -8.81
C SER A 113 4.15 6.56 -10.26
N ARG A 114 5.19 7.36 -10.53
CA ARG A 114 5.88 7.23 -11.80
C ARG A 114 6.60 5.88 -11.86
N ARG A 115 6.76 5.36 -13.05
CA ARG A 115 7.46 4.11 -13.26
C ARG A 115 8.96 4.32 -13.29
N LEU A 116 9.70 3.55 -12.49
CA LEU A 116 11.13 3.41 -12.62
C LEU A 116 11.45 2.08 -13.30
N GLY A 117 12.57 2.04 -14.01
CA GLY A 117 13.06 0.81 -14.62
C GLY A 117 13.63 -0.19 -13.62
N ARG A 118 13.66 0.18 -12.33
CA ARG A 118 14.18 -0.64 -11.22
C ARG A 118 13.42 -0.35 -9.95
N GLY A 119 13.46 -1.26 -8.99
CA GLY A 119 12.95 -1.02 -7.65
C GLY A 119 13.86 -0.05 -6.89
N ASP A 120 13.25 0.84 -6.10
CA ASP A 120 13.97 1.80 -5.26
C ASP A 120 13.50 1.78 -3.81
N ALA A 121 12.69 0.80 -3.44
CA ALA A 121 12.20 0.65 -2.08
C ALA A 121 13.27 0.04 -1.17
N THR A 122 13.42 0.62 0.02
CA THR A 122 14.24 0.05 1.09
C THR A 122 13.32 -0.39 2.21
N LYS A 123 13.38 -1.67 2.54
CA LYS A 123 12.58 -2.28 3.61
C LYS A 123 13.14 -1.91 4.98
N ILE A 124 12.25 -1.66 5.92
CA ILE A 124 12.60 -1.41 7.33
C ILE A 124 11.94 -2.50 8.17
N ASP A 125 12.78 -3.35 8.79
CA ASP A 125 12.28 -4.38 9.69
C ASP A 125 11.83 -3.77 11.02
N ASP A 126 10.88 -4.43 11.68
CA ASP A 126 10.38 -4.04 13.01
C ASP A 126 9.94 -2.58 13.10
N PHE A 127 9.41 -2.06 12.01
CA PHE A 127 9.03 -0.65 11.89
C PHE A 127 8.00 -0.23 12.93
N TRP A 128 6.97 -1.07 13.12
CA TRP A 128 5.91 -0.79 14.10
C TRP A 128 6.37 -1.02 15.53
N GLU A 129 7.30 -1.92 15.76
CA GLU A 129 7.80 -2.28 17.10
C GLU A 129 8.70 -1.22 17.72
N ALA A 130 9.33 -0.41 16.89
CA ALA A 130 10.18 0.69 17.34
C ALA A 130 9.38 1.81 18.02
N ASP A 131 8.04 1.82 17.88
CA ASP A 131 7.15 2.84 18.43
C ASP A 131 6.27 2.21 19.51
N PRO A 132 6.37 2.65 20.79
CA PRO A 132 5.54 2.12 21.87
C PRO A 132 4.05 2.25 21.60
N GLU A 133 3.61 3.33 20.96
CA GLU A 133 2.21 3.52 20.62
C GLU A 133 1.77 2.54 19.53
N ALA A 134 2.61 2.30 18.54
CA ALA A 134 2.32 1.30 17.50
C ALA A 134 2.19 -0.10 18.09
N VAL A 135 2.99 -0.44 19.10
CA VAL A 135 2.88 -1.72 19.81
C VAL A 135 1.52 -1.85 20.49
N GLN A 136 1.01 -0.78 21.12
CA GLN A 136 -0.31 -0.78 21.74
C GLN A 136 -1.42 -1.03 20.72
N HIS A 137 -1.25 -0.58 19.50
CA HIS A 137 -2.23 -0.77 18.43
C HIS A 137 -2.19 -2.16 17.80
N ARG A 138 -1.20 -2.97 18.12
CA ARG A 138 -1.13 -4.36 17.67
C ARG A 138 -2.04 -5.27 18.46
N ALA A 139 -2.28 -4.94 19.71
CA ALA A 139 -3.16 -5.73 20.56
C ALA A 139 -4.59 -5.60 20.03
N PRO A 140 -5.27 -6.73 19.78
CA PRO A 140 -6.67 -6.70 19.34
C PRO A 140 -7.59 -6.13 20.42
#